data_2ffd06327414cfb7ea1b81fd6c345aed
#
_entry.id   2ffd06327414cfb7ea1b81fd6c345aed
#
_cell.length_a   1.000
_cell.length_b   1.000
_cell.length_c   1.000
_cell.angle_alpha   90.00
_cell.angle_beta   90.00
_cell.angle_gamma   90.00
#
_symmetry.space_group_name_H-M   'P 1'
#
loop_
_entity.id
_entity.type
_entity.pdbx_description
1 polymer ?
#
loop_
_entity_poly.entity_id
_entity_poly.type
_entity_poly.pdbx_seq_one_letter_code
_entity_poly.pdbx_strand_id
1 'polypeptide(L)'
;MRTKSGRPAVFLDRDGVLTEENGYIDSVENLKLFPYTAECIRQIHEKGYYAIVITNQSGVARGLFTEEALQEMNDYLRKQTNVDAIFYCPHHPEGKIDKYRKLCDCRKPGTGMFEAACREFAIDMRNSYMIGDRASDIVAGQKAGVRTILLESGYGTAGLESAVTPDYIMKDLRDVLKVL
;
A
#
# COMPACT_ATOMS: atom_id res chain seq x y z
N MET A 1 -21.62 -9.74 -25.57
CA MET A 1 -20.41 -8.95 -25.31
C MET A 1 -19.69 -9.56 -24.13
N ARG A 2 -18.49 -10.14 -24.33
CA ARG A 2 -17.63 -10.56 -23.19
C ARG A 2 -17.13 -9.29 -22.54
N THR A 3 -17.59 -9.00 -21.31
CA THR A 3 -16.92 -8.03 -20.44
C THR A 3 -15.47 -8.51 -20.31
N LYS A 4 -14.50 -7.71 -20.74
CA LYS A 4 -13.09 -8.00 -20.42
C LYS A 4 -13.01 -8.11 -18.90
N SER A 5 -12.82 -9.33 -18.38
CA SER A 5 -12.48 -9.51 -16.98
C SER A 5 -11.19 -8.75 -16.74
N GLY A 6 -11.20 -7.82 -15.79
CA GLY A 6 -9.98 -7.11 -15.40
C GLY A 6 -8.93 -8.10 -14.90
N ARG A 7 -7.68 -7.68 -14.86
CA ARG A 7 -6.59 -8.41 -14.21
C ARG A 7 -6.66 -8.17 -12.69
N PRO A 8 -6.55 -9.17 -11.82
CA PRO A 8 -6.54 -8.94 -10.39
C PRO A 8 -5.28 -8.16 -9.96
N ALA A 9 -5.36 -7.48 -8.82
CA ALA A 9 -4.26 -6.70 -8.27
C ALA A 9 -3.93 -7.14 -6.84
N VAL A 10 -2.66 -7.05 -6.49
CA VAL A 10 -2.18 -7.03 -5.12
C VAL A 10 -1.87 -5.58 -4.79
N PHE A 11 -2.73 -4.97 -3.97
CA PHE A 11 -2.50 -3.65 -3.40
C PHE A 11 -1.60 -3.79 -2.17
N LEU A 12 -0.57 -2.99 -2.10
CA LEU A 12 0.50 -3.12 -1.12
C LEU A 12 0.69 -1.79 -0.38
N ASP A 13 0.68 -1.80 0.95
CA ASP A 13 1.27 -0.66 1.65
C ASP A 13 2.78 -0.64 1.40
N ARG A 14 3.43 0.49 1.64
CA ARG A 14 4.87 0.65 1.46
C ARG A 14 5.62 0.26 2.72
N ASP A 15 5.44 1.05 3.76
CA ASP A 15 6.20 0.93 5.01
C ASP A 15 5.65 -0.24 5.86
N GLY A 16 6.52 -1.14 6.30
CA GLY A 16 6.13 -2.36 6.99
C GLY A 16 5.76 -3.55 6.07
N VAL A 17 5.58 -3.33 4.76
CA VAL A 17 5.23 -4.36 3.76
C VAL A 17 6.34 -4.57 2.74
N LEU A 18 6.77 -3.50 2.06
CA LEU A 18 7.84 -3.52 1.05
C LEU A 18 9.16 -3.03 1.63
N THR A 19 9.09 -2.15 2.61
CA THR A 19 10.23 -1.54 3.29
C THR A 19 10.10 -1.75 4.80
N GLU A 20 11.25 -1.65 5.50
CA GLU A 20 11.25 -1.63 6.96
C GLU A 20 10.38 -0.46 7.48
N GLU A 21 9.65 -0.69 8.57
CA GLU A 21 8.89 0.36 9.26
C GLU A 21 9.81 1.06 10.26
N ASN A 22 10.20 2.27 9.95
CA ASN A 22 11.10 3.09 10.77
C ASN A 22 10.48 4.47 11.09
N GLY A 23 9.17 4.55 11.24
CA GLY A 23 8.45 5.79 11.46
C GLY A 23 8.33 6.63 10.19
N TYR A 24 8.75 7.89 10.23
CA TYR A 24 8.72 8.74 9.05
C TYR A 24 10.02 8.61 8.24
N ILE A 25 9.93 7.93 7.11
CA ILE A 25 11.02 7.78 6.15
C ILE A 25 11.02 9.03 5.27
N ASP A 26 12.11 9.81 5.29
CA ASP A 26 12.21 11.16 4.76
C ASP A 26 13.15 11.30 3.55
N SER A 27 13.89 10.23 3.22
CA SER A 27 14.85 10.23 2.12
C SER A 27 15.06 8.82 1.55
N VAL A 28 15.66 8.75 0.35
CA VAL A 28 16.01 7.48 -0.32
C VAL A 28 17.01 6.69 0.52
N GLU A 29 17.95 7.35 1.19
CA GLU A 29 18.98 6.71 2.04
C GLU A 29 18.36 5.99 3.24
N ASN A 30 17.22 6.51 3.74
CA ASN A 30 16.47 5.94 4.87
C ASN A 30 15.42 4.91 4.43
N LEU A 31 15.10 4.84 3.13
CA LEU A 31 14.15 3.89 2.57
C LEU A 31 14.81 2.53 2.37
N LYS A 32 14.66 1.63 3.34
CA LYS A 32 15.26 0.30 3.31
C LYS A 32 14.24 -0.76 2.88
N LEU A 33 14.42 -1.28 1.67
CA LEU A 33 13.62 -2.41 1.19
C LEU A 33 13.97 -3.69 1.95
N PHE A 34 12.95 -4.52 2.22
CA PHE A 34 13.25 -5.89 2.64
C PHE A 34 13.97 -6.64 1.51
N PRO A 35 14.93 -7.53 1.84
CA PRO A 35 15.75 -8.21 0.84
C PRO A 35 14.94 -9.04 -0.17
N TYR A 36 13.74 -9.46 0.18
CA TYR A 36 12.85 -10.29 -0.63
C TYR A 36 11.84 -9.48 -1.46
N THR A 37 11.75 -8.16 -1.28
CA THR A 37 10.69 -7.33 -1.88
C THR A 37 10.66 -7.44 -3.40
N ALA A 38 11.78 -7.22 -4.08
CA ALA A 38 11.82 -7.25 -5.54
C ALA A 38 11.44 -8.63 -6.10
N GLU A 39 11.90 -9.70 -5.45
CA GLU A 39 11.56 -11.07 -5.85
C GLU A 39 10.07 -11.38 -5.62
N CYS A 40 9.49 -10.92 -4.52
CA CYS A 40 8.05 -11.09 -4.27
C CYS A 40 7.20 -10.36 -5.33
N ILE A 41 7.57 -9.13 -5.70
CA ILE A 41 6.87 -8.39 -6.77
C ILE A 41 6.96 -9.12 -8.11
N ARG A 42 8.13 -9.67 -8.46
CA ARG A 42 8.30 -10.47 -9.67
C ARG A 42 7.35 -11.68 -9.67
N GLN A 43 7.25 -12.40 -8.55
CA GLN A 43 6.35 -13.55 -8.42
C GLN A 43 4.87 -13.16 -8.43
N ILE A 44 4.48 -12.01 -7.89
CA ILE A 44 3.12 -11.45 -8.01
C ILE A 44 2.76 -11.26 -9.49
N HIS A 45 3.68 -10.70 -10.29
CA HIS A 45 3.47 -10.56 -11.73
C HIS A 45 3.37 -11.91 -12.46
N GLU A 46 4.21 -12.88 -12.11
CA GLU A 46 4.19 -14.24 -12.70
C GLU A 46 2.88 -14.98 -12.42
N LYS A 47 2.27 -14.70 -11.27
CA LYS A 47 0.93 -15.22 -10.91
C LYS A 47 -0.23 -14.49 -11.60
N GLY A 48 0.08 -13.47 -12.42
CA GLY A 48 -0.91 -12.75 -13.20
C GLY A 48 -1.57 -11.57 -12.51
N TYR A 49 -1.03 -11.07 -11.41
CA TYR A 49 -1.53 -9.90 -10.69
C TYR A 49 -0.81 -8.61 -11.10
N TYR A 50 -1.51 -7.47 -11.01
CA TYR A 50 -0.83 -6.18 -10.87
C TYR A 50 -0.24 -6.06 -9.46
N ALA A 51 0.91 -5.41 -9.33
CA ALA A 51 1.50 -5.01 -8.06
C ALA A 51 1.37 -3.48 -7.92
N ILE A 52 0.43 -3.01 -7.11
CA ILE A 52 0.09 -1.59 -6.98
C ILE A 52 0.31 -1.14 -5.54
N VAL A 53 1.16 -0.14 -5.35
CA VAL A 53 1.41 0.44 -4.02
C VAL A 53 0.34 1.48 -3.71
N ILE A 54 -0.24 1.43 -2.50
CA ILE A 54 -1.16 2.43 -1.95
C ILE A 54 -0.73 2.79 -0.52
N THR A 55 -0.22 3.99 -0.31
CA THR A 55 0.45 4.35 0.94
C THR A 55 0.03 5.70 1.52
N ASN A 56 -0.14 5.76 2.86
CA ASN A 56 -0.36 6.99 3.58
C ASN A 56 0.98 7.65 3.91
N GLN A 57 1.22 8.86 3.41
CA GLN A 57 2.49 9.58 3.57
C GLN A 57 2.27 10.94 4.25
N SER A 58 1.75 10.91 5.47
CA SER A 58 1.41 12.12 6.24
C SER A 58 2.61 12.94 6.72
N GLY A 59 3.82 12.44 6.55
CA GLY A 59 5.05 13.20 6.80
C GLY A 59 5.11 14.50 5.98
N VAL A 60 4.56 14.48 4.76
CA VAL A 60 4.41 15.66 3.91
C VAL A 60 3.52 16.71 4.57
N ALA A 61 2.31 16.33 5.01
CA ALA A 61 1.40 17.25 5.72
C ALA A 61 2.00 17.76 7.03
N ARG A 62 2.82 16.97 7.70
CA ARG A 62 3.50 17.35 8.96
C ARG A 62 4.75 18.20 8.75
N GLY A 63 5.20 18.39 7.50
CA GLY A 63 6.39 19.15 7.15
C GLY A 63 7.70 18.46 7.53
N LEU A 64 7.71 17.12 7.60
CA LEU A 64 8.89 16.33 7.92
C LEU A 64 9.76 16.09 6.68
N PHE A 65 9.13 16.04 5.51
CA PHE A 65 9.79 15.99 4.21
C PHE A 65 8.85 16.55 3.14
N THR A 66 9.40 16.91 1.99
CA THR A 66 8.63 17.52 0.89
C THR A 66 7.96 16.46 0.01
N GLU A 67 7.01 16.87 -0.83
CA GLU A 67 6.39 15.99 -1.81
C GLU A 67 7.40 15.56 -2.88
N GLU A 68 8.38 16.42 -3.21
CA GLU A 68 9.49 16.12 -4.12
C GLU A 68 10.35 14.98 -3.56
N ALA A 69 10.74 15.04 -2.27
CA ALA A 69 11.48 13.95 -1.62
C ALA A 69 10.66 12.64 -1.60
N LEU A 70 9.35 12.72 -1.41
CA LEU A 70 8.46 11.56 -1.53
C LEU A 70 8.47 10.97 -2.95
N GLN A 71 8.44 11.81 -3.98
CA GLN A 71 8.54 11.36 -5.38
C GLN A 71 9.87 10.65 -5.66
N GLU A 72 10.99 11.19 -5.19
CA GLU A 72 12.31 10.55 -5.32
C GLU A 72 12.33 9.15 -4.66
N MET A 73 11.76 9.01 -3.46
CA MET A 73 11.61 7.73 -2.79
C MET A 73 10.73 6.74 -3.58
N ASN A 74 9.63 7.22 -4.14
CA ASN A 74 8.71 6.41 -4.95
C ASN A 74 9.36 5.97 -6.28
N ASP A 75 10.12 6.83 -6.93
CA ASP A 75 10.87 6.52 -8.15
C ASP A 75 11.96 5.48 -7.87
N TYR A 76 12.67 5.62 -6.74
CA TYR A 76 13.62 4.62 -6.29
C TYR A 76 12.95 3.27 -6.05
N LEU A 77 11.84 3.23 -5.30
CA LEU A 77 11.08 2.00 -5.04
C LEU A 77 10.65 1.33 -6.35
N ARG A 78 10.08 2.10 -7.28
CA ARG A 78 9.64 1.59 -8.60
C ARG A 78 10.81 0.99 -9.37
N LYS A 79 11.95 1.67 -9.40
CA LYS A 79 13.16 1.20 -10.09
C LYS A 79 13.70 -0.10 -9.49
N GLN A 80 13.62 -0.27 -8.17
CA GLN A 80 14.12 -1.46 -7.49
C GLN A 80 13.19 -2.66 -7.58
N THR A 81 11.87 -2.43 -7.71
CA THR A 81 10.87 -3.50 -7.55
C THR A 81 10.03 -3.74 -8.79
N ASN A 82 9.99 -2.77 -9.72
CA ASN A 82 9.15 -2.81 -10.92
C ASN A 82 7.64 -2.91 -10.62
N VAL A 83 7.15 -2.30 -9.52
CA VAL A 83 5.70 -2.18 -9.27
C VAL A 83 5.00 -1.41 -10.39
N ASP A 84 3.76 -1.79 -10.71
CA ASP A 84 3.00 -1.21 -11.83
C ASP A 84 2.65 0.26 -11.58
N ALA A 85 2.25 0.61 -10.34
CA ALA A 85 1.91 1.98 -9.96
C ALA A 85 2.13 2.22 -8.46
N ILE A 86 2.26 3.50 -8.09
CA ILE A 86 2.33 3.96 -6.70
C ILE A 86 1.35 5.11 -6.53
N PHE A 87 0.32 4.91 -5.71
CA PHE A 87 -0.61 5.94 -5.26
C PHE A 87 -0.31 6.27 -3.81
N TYR A 88 -0.31 7.54 -3.47
CA TYR A 88 -0.03 7.98 -2.10
C TYR A 88 -1.01 9.06 -1.65
N CYS A 89 -1.20 9.17 -0.34
CA CYS A 89 -1.93 10.25 0.28
C CYS A 89 -1.00 11.10 1.15
N PRO A 90 -0.70 12.35 0.77
CA PRO A 90 0.14 13.24 1.56
C PRO A 90 -0.63 13.96 2.68
N HIS A 91 -1.96 13.82 2.73
CA HIS A 91 -2.83 14.62 3.59
C HIS A 91 -2.92 14.09 5.03
N HIS A 92 -3.14 15.02 5.96
CA HIS A 92 -3.49 14.71 7.36
C HIS A 92 -4.31 15.87 7.96
N PRO A 93 -5.41 15.62 8.70
CA PRO A 93 -6.24 16.69 9.27
C PRO A 93 -5.48 17.58 10.26
N GLU A 94 -4.49 17.01 10.96
CA GLU A 94 -3.61 17.73 11.90
C GLU A 94 -2.26 18.11 11.27
N GLY A 95 -2.18 18.21 9.94
CA GLY A 95 -0.97 18.61 9.24
C GLY A 95 -0.56 20.06 9.57
N LYS A 96 0.74 20.33 9.51
CA LYS A 96 1.30 21.68 9.70
C LYS A 96 1.32 22.48 8.40
N ILE A 97 1.38 21.80 7.26
CA ILE A 97 1.40 22.45 5.94
C ILE A 97 -0.02 22.61 5.43
N ASP A 98 -0.48 23.86 5.27
CA ASP A 98 -1.87 24.19 4.95
C ASP A 98 -2.39 23.50 3.69
N LYS A 99 -1.58 23.41 2.64
CA LYS A 99 -1.90 22.69 1.37
C LYS A 99 -2.35 21.27 1.60
N TYR A 100 -1.75 20.57 2.58
CA TYR A 100 -1.98 19.16 2.86
C TYR A 100 -2.81 18.90 4.12
N ARG A 101 -3.15 19.95 4.89
CA ARG A 101 -3.97 19.87 6.09
C ARG A 101 -5.45 19.78 5.74
N LYS A 102 -5.92 18.58 5.50
CA LYS A 102 -7.34 18.31 5.19
C LYS A 102 -7.73 16.87 5.43
N LEU A 103 -9.02 16.62 5.61
CA LEU A 103 -9.63 15.32 5.42
C LEU A 103 -9.71 15.02 3.92
N CYS A 104 -9.49 13.78 3.53
CA CYS A 104 -9.60 13.36 2.14
C CYS A 104 -9.95 11.87 2.04
N ASP A 105 -10.59 11.48 0.95
CA ASP A 105 -10.97 10.09 0.70
C ASP A 105 -9.80 9.20 0.29
N CYS A 106 -8.66 9.81 -0.13
CA CYS A 106 -7.47 9.04 -0.50
C CYS A 106 -6.73 8.43 0.71
N ARG A 107 -6.85 9.04 1.91
CA ARG A 107 -6.17 8.53 3.10
C ARG A 107 -6.86 7.26 3.61
N LYS A 108 -6.13 6.13 3.66
CA LYS A 108 -6.62 4.90 4.31
C LYS A 108 -7.00 5.20 5.78
N PRO A 109 -8.20 4.80 6.25
CA PRO A 109 -9.10 3.79 5.69
C PRO A 109 -10.11 4.28 4.64
N GLY A 110 -9.88 5.40 3.95
CA GLY A 110 -10.61 5.79 2.75
C GLY A 110 -10.21 4.95 1.54
N THR A 111 -11.05 4.93 0.50
CA THR A 111 -10.89 4.08 -0.70
C THR A 111 -10.34 4.82 -1.92
N GLY A 112 -10.10 6.13 -1.82
CA GLY A 112 -9.77 6.97 -2.97
C GLY A 112 -8.53 6.53 -3.77
N MET A 113 -7.53 5.90 -3.14
CA MET A 113 -6.38 5.35 -3.86
C MET A 113 -6.74 4.09 -4.66
N PHE A 114 -7.65 3.24 -4.17
CA PHE A 114 -8.19 2.11 -4.95
C PHE A 114 -8.97 2.59 -6.16
N GLU A 115 -9.80 3.62 -5.98
CA GLU A 115 -10.57 4.24 -7.05
C GLU A 115 -9.66 4.87 -8.11
N ALA A 116 -8.56 5.52 -7.68
CA ALA A 116 -7.54 6.05 -8.58
C ALA A 116 -6.90 4.92 -9.41
N ALA A 117 -6.53 3.82 -8.77
CA ALA A 117 -5.99 2.65 -9.46
C ALA A 117 -6.99 2.05 -10.48
N CYS A 118 -8.27 1.94 -10.11
CA CYS A 118 -9.32 1.44 -11.02
C CYS A 118 -9.60 2.37 -12.21
N ARG A 119 -9.27 3.66 -12.13
CA ARG A 119 -9.34 4.58 -13.28
C ARG A 119 -8.22 4.37 -14.28
N GLU A 120 -7.05 3.93 -13.82
CA GLU A 120 -5.86 3.73 -14.67
C GLU A 120 -5.75 2.28 -15.18
N PHE A 121 -6.21 1.32 -14.40
CA PHE A 121 -6.06 -0.11 -14.69
C PHE A 121 -7.43 -0.79 -14.71
N ALA A 122 -7.63 -1.73 -15.65
CA ALA A 122 -8.80 -2.61 -15.64
C ALA A 122 -8.60 -3.70 -14.56
N ILE A 123 -9.02 -3.43 -13.33
CA ILE A 123 -8.78 -4.30 -12.17
C ILE A 123 -10.02 -5.17 -11.86
N ASP A 124 -9.78 -6.47 -11.66
CA ASP A 124 -10.75 -7.38 -11.04
C ASP A 124 -10.65 -7.30 -9.52
N MET A 125 -11.42 -6.39 -8.92
CA MET A 125 -11.40 -6.14 -7.47
C MET A 125 -11.78 -7.38 -6.65
N ARG A 126 -12.68 -8.23 -7.13
CA ARG A 126 -13.17 -9.41 -6.40
C ARG A 126 -12.08 -10.45 -6.16
N ASN A 127 -11.12 -10.55 -7.08
CA ASN A 127 -9.98 -11.47 -7.01
C ASN A 127 -8.69 -10.75 -6.58
N SER A 128 -8.81 -9.52 -6.09
CA SER A 128 -7.69 -8.70 -5.63
C SER A 128 -7.48 -8.78 -4.12
N TYR A 129 -6.30 -8.35 -3.67
CA TYR A 129 -5.90 -8.35 -2.27
C TYR A 129 -5.38 -6.99 -1.84
N MET A 130 -5.62 -6.63 -0.57
CA MET A 130 -4.92 -5.56 0.13
C MET A 130 -3.99 -6.15 1.17
N ILE A 131 -2.71 -5.82 1.06
CA ILE A 131 -1.64 -6.25 1.97
C ILE A 131 -1.18 -5.03 2.76
N GLY A 132 -1.31 -5.08 4.06
CA GLY A 132 -0.90 -4.00 4.95
C GLY A 132 -0.42 -4.51 6.29
N ASP A 133 0.12 -3.62 7.09
CA ASP A 133 0.59 -3.91 8.45
C ASP A 133 -0.23 -3.20 9.54
N ARG A 134 -1.27 -2.43 9.13
CA ARG A 134 -2.10 -1.62 10.03
C ARG A 134 -3.59 -1.87 9.85
N ALA A 135 -4.37 -1.61 10.90
CA ALA A 135 -5.83 -1.66 10.85
C ALA A 135 -6.43 -0.81 9.72
N SER A 136 -5.85 0.37 9.44
CA SER A 136 -6.31 1.26 8.35
C SER A 136 -6.23 0.62 6.98
N ASP A 137 -5.27 -0.26 6.74
CA ASP A 137 -5.09 -0.99 5.48
C ASP A 137 -6.20 -2.03 5.32
N ILE A 138 -6.44 -2.78 6.38
CA ILE A 138 -7.47 -3.83 6.42
C ILE A 138 -8.85 -3.23 6.21
N VAL A 139 -9.19 -2.16 6.96
CA VAL A 139 -10.47 -1.46 6.80
C VAL A 139 -10.63 -0.87 5.39
N ALA A 140 -9.57 -0.28 4.83
CA ALA A 140 -9.61 0.25 3.46
C ALA A 140 -9.85 -0.86 2.42
N GLY A 141 -9.16 -2.00 2.55
CA GLY A 141 -9.34 -3.17 1.68
C GLY A 141 -10.75 -3.74 1.76
N GLN A 142 -11.29 -3.90 2.97
CA GLN A 142 -12.67 -4.36 3.19
C GLN A 142 -13.70 -3.43 2.53
N LYS A 143 -13.54 -2.11 2.71
CA LYS A 143 -14.41 -1.11 2.06
C LYS A 143 -14.30 -1.13 0.53
N ALA A 144 -13.11 -1.41 0.01
CA ALA A 144 -12.86 -1.53 -1.43
C ALA A 144 -13.37 -2.86 -2.01
N GLY A 145 -13.77 -3.81 -1.18
CA GLY A 145 -14.28 -5.13 -1.61
C GLY A 145 -13.20 -6.10 -2.07
N VAL A 146 -11.97 -5.95 -1.57
CA VAL A 146 -10.86 -6.88 -1.81
C VAL A 146 -10.59 -7.72 -0.57
N ARG A 147 -9.92 -8.87 -0.75
CA ARG A 147 -9.44 -9.68 0.39
C ARG A 147 -8.31 -8.97 1.11
N THR A 148 -8.19 -9.19 2.40
CA THR A 148 -7.26 -8.46 3.25
C THR A 148 -6.26 -9.38 3.93
N ILE A 149 -4.99 -9.00 3.89
CA ILE A 149 -3.90 -9.71 4.55
C ILE A 149 -3.13 -8.73 5.44
N LEU A 150 -3.07 -9.03 6.74
CA LEU A 150 -2.24 -8.31 7.68
C LEU A 150 -0.87 -8.97 7.76
N LEU A 151 0.20 -8.18 7.64
CA LEU A 151 1.56 -8.66 7.84
C LEU A 151 2.08 -8.32 9.24
N GLU A 152 2.85 -9.23 9.82
CA GLU A 152 3.54 -9.05 11.10
C GLU A 152 4.91 -8.37 10.94
N SER A 153 5.37 -8.13 9.70
CA SER A 153 6.66 -7.48 9.39
C SER A 153 6.73 -6.00 9.76
N GLY A 154 5.58 -5.34 9.96
CA GLY A 154 5.46 -3.96 10.43
C GLY A 154 4.82 -3.89 11.81
N TYR A 155 3.73 -3.12 11.95
CA TYR A 155 2.98 -3.00 13.22
C TYR A 155 2.23 -4.28 13.60
N GLY A 156 1.81 -5.06 12.62
CA GLY A 156 1.15 -6.35 12.81
C GLY A 156 -0.09 -6.27 13.69
N THR A 157 -0.32 -7.34 14.45
CA THR A 157 -1.51 -7.45 15.32
C THR A 157 -1.54 -6.43 16.46
N ALA A 158 -0.39 -5.84 16.85
CA ALA A 158 -0.33 -4.81 17.88
C ALA A 158 -1.09 -3.52 17.50
N GLY A 159 -1.29 -3.28 16.19
CA GLY A 159 -2.03 -2.14 15.66
C GLY A 159 -3.49 -2.44 15.33
N LEU A 160 -3.99 -3.67 15.57
CA LEU A 160 -5.37 -4.04 15.32
C LEU A 160 -6.28 -3.62 16.48
N GLU A 161 -7.33 -2.87 16.16
CA GLU A 161 -8.46 -2.73 17.05
C GLU A 161 -9.26 -4.04 17.06
N SER A 162 -9.86 -4.41 18.19
CA SER A 162 -10.58 -5.69 18.38
C SER A 162 -11.74 -5.93 17.39
N ALA A 163 -12.22 -4.87 16.73
CA ALA A 163 -13.30 -4.92 15.76
C ALA A 163 -12.81 -5.16 14.30
N VAL A 164 -11.50 -5.15 14.03
CA VAL A 164 -10.93 -5.28 12.68
C VAL A 164 -10.37 -6.68 12.51
N THR A 165 -10.99 -7.48 11.64
CA THR A 165 -10.55 -8.86 11.37
C THR A 165 -10.10 -8.96 9.92
N PRO A 166 -8.80 -9.16 9.62
CA PRO A 166 -8.32 -9.46 8.28
C PRO A 166 -8.72 -10.87 7.85
N ASP A 167 -8.78 -11.13 6.54
CA ASP A 167 -9.03 -12.49 6.03
C ASP A 167 -7.85 -13.42 6.35
N TYR A 168 -6.63 -12.89 6.36
CA TYR A 168 -5.41 -13.64 6.70
C TYR A 168 -4.47 -12.78 7.55
N ILE A 169 -3.70 -13.45 8.43
CA ILE A 169 -2.54 -12.89 9.14
C ILE A 169 -1.32 -13.70 8.71
N MET A 170 -0.27 -13.04 8.23
CA MET A 170 0.92 -13.68 7.69
C MET A 170 2.18 -12.99 8.20
N LYS A 171 3.28 -13.72 8.25
CA LYS A 171 4.53 -13.23 8.80
C LYS A 171 5.11 -12.08 7.97
N ASP A 172 5.22 -12.27 6.67
CA ASP A 172 5.75 -11.29 5.73
C ASP A 172 5.26 -11.55 4.30
N LEU A 173 5.70 -10.71 3.35
CA LEU A 173 5.24 -10.76 1.96
C LEU A 173 5.53 -12.10 1.24
N ARG A 174 6.51 -12.88 1.69
CA ARG A 174 6.81 -14.21 1.11
C ARG A 174 5.68 -15.21 1.36
N ASP A 175 5.01 -15.10 2.50
CA ASP A 175 3.89 -15.99 2.82
C ASP A 175 2.66 -15.68 1.97
N VAL A 176 2.46 -14.41 1.56
CA VAL A 176 1.36 -13.99 0.69
C VAL A 176 1.36 -14.76 -0.63
N LEU A 177 2.52 -15.06 -1.17
CA LEU A 177 2.66 -15.80 -2.43
C LEU A 177 2.03 -17.21 -2.42
N LYS A 178 1.75 -17.75 -1.24
CA LYS A 178 1.12 -19.08 -1.08
C LYS A 178 -0.39 -19.06 -1.31
N VAL A 179 -1.02 -17.89 -1.27
CA VAL A 179 -2.49 -17.72 -1.40
C VAL A 179 -2.94 -16.99 -2.66
N LEU A 180 -2.00 -16.43 -3.43
CA LEU A 180 -2.23 -15.78 -4.73
C LEU A 180 -2.44 -16.79 -5.87
#